data_9d75c581c8dc4838722a0e43a86a71b1
#
_entry.id   9d75c581c8dc4838722a0e43a86a71b1
#
_cell.length_a   1.000
_cell.length_b   1.000
_cell.length_c   1.000
_cell.angle_alpha   90.00
_cell.angle_beta   90.00
_cell.angle_gamma   90.00
#
_symmetry.space_group_name_H-M   'P 1'
#
loop_
_entity.id
_entity.type
_entity.pdbx_description
1 polymer ?
#
loop_
_entity_poly.entity_id
_entity_poly.type
_entity_poly.pdbx_seq_one_letter_code
_entity_poly.pdbx_strand_id
1 'polypeptide(L)'
;MKTVPGTKFRQTASSPCLSFPDLVPGTFFFVCVALLLQRAVAESPPTAVQTGTSRRVIAADSSTKTMASIGPNGKVEWKLPCGPIHDLHLLPDGHILYSEGWTRIVELDEHRKPIWDYNAKRNGNAGRSVEVHAFQRLPDGTTMIVESGPGRIIEVARDGTLRHEIKLTVNERSVHSDTRNAQKTEAGTYLVAHEKDGVVREYDSTGKVVWEFDVPLFDKPKKGGHGSEAFGDQVYSAVRLASGNTLIGTGNGHSVLEVTPEKEIVWKIEQHDLPGIVLAWVTQVSRLKNGNTLLVNCHAGPEQPQIIEVTPEKQVVWTFKDFQTFGNSLPVAVVLDP
;
A
#
# COMPACT_ATOMS: atom_id res chain seq x y z
N MET A 1 -21.88 40.32 39.03
CA MET A 1 -23.02 40.35 39.97
C MET A 1 -24.04 39.31 39.53
N LYS A 2 -24.11 38.23 40.20
CA LYS A 2 -25.16 37.33 40.70
C LYS A 2 -24.59 35.91 40.86
N THR A 3 -24.54 35.54 41.98
CA THR A 3 -24.33 34.56 43.01
C THR A 3 -24.87 33.16 42.68
N VAL A 4 -24.10 32.15 43.13
CA VAL A 4 -24.38 30.74 43.33
C VAL A 4 -25.36 30.53 44.49
N PRO A 5 -26.11 29.42 44.56
CA PRO A 5 -26.00 28.45 45.70
C PRO A 5 -26.00 27.00 45.20
N GLY A 6 -25.29 26.06 45.68
CA GLY A 6 -24.97 25.47 46.95
C GLY A 6 -26.05 24.56 47.52
N THR A 7 -25.94 23.21 47.46
CA THR A 7 -26.65 22.22 48.32
C THR A 7 -25.84 20.93 48.40
N LYS A 8 -25.29 20.68 49.50
CA LYS A 8 -25.45 19.90 50.72
C LYS A 8 -25.47 18.36 50.57
N PHE A 9 -24.48 17.80 51.23
CA PHE A 9 -24.30 16.42 51.69
C PHE A 9 -25.52 15.83 52.41
N ARG A 10 -25.71 14.54 52.24
CA ARG A 10 -26.30 13.68 53.29
C ARG A 10 -25.59 12.32 53.32
N GLN A 11 -24.94 12.06 54.46
CA GLN A 11 -24.57 10.74 54.99
C GLN A 11 -25.82 10.07 55.57
N THR A 12 -25.83 8.76 55.57
CA THR A 12 -26.12 7.77 56.61
C THR A 12 -26.77 6.53 56.02
N ALA A 13 -26.18 5.37 56.25
CA ALA A 13 -26.80 4.36 57.13
C ALA A 13 -25.85 3.14 57.27
N SER A 14 -25.66 2.81 58.51
CA SER A 14 -24.93 1.70 59.10
C SER A 14 -25.59 0.33 58.86
N SER A 15 -24.76 -0.69 58.62
CA SER A 15 -25.18 -2.11 58.64
C SER A 15 -24.95 -2.72 60.00
N PRO A 16 -25.82 -3.63 60.48
CA PRO A 16 -25.65 -4.30 61.77
C PRO A 16 -24.76 -5.55 61.64
N CYS A 17 -23.89 -5.74 62.62
CA CYS A 17 -23.17 -6.98 62.91
C CYS A 17 -24.12 -8.10 63.33
N LEU A 18 -23.98 -9.27 62.71
CA LEU A 18 -24.48 -10.54 63.21
C LEU A 18 -23.32 -11.35 63.77
N SER A 19 -23.37 -11.62 65.08
CA SER A 19 -22.49 -12.51 65.81
C SER A 19 -22.89 -13.96 65.59
N PHE A 20 -21.95 -14.86 65.33
CA PHE A 20 -22.12 -16.32 65.35
C PHE A 20 -21.29 -16.91 66.49
N PRO A 21 -21.81 -17.97 67.15
CA PRO A 21 -21.15 -18.60 68.32
C PRO A 21 -20.05 -19.59 67.88
N ASP A 22 -19.12 -19.82 68.83
CA ASP A 22 -17.98 -20.70 68.80
C ASP A 22 -18.31 -22.14 68.39
N LEU A 23 -17.53 -22.73 67.49
CA LEU A 23 -17.44 -24.16 67.22
C LEU A 23 -16.00 -24.63 67.08
N VAL A 24 -15.74 -25.74 67.78
CA VAL A 24 -14.53 -26.51 68.07
C VAL A 24 -13.63 -26.86 66.87
N PRO A 25 -12.28 -27.04 67.02
CA PRO A 25 -11.36 -27.27 65.97
C PRO A 25 -11.38 -28.71 65.45
N GLY A 26 -11.82 -28.87 64.21
CA GLY A 26 -11.66 -30.10 63.42
C GLY A 26 -10.86 -29.79 62.18
N THR A 27 -9.73 -30.49 62.04
CA THR A 27 -8.76 -30.36 60.92
C THR A 27 -9.43 -30.73 59.59
N PHE A 28 -9.81 -29.75 58.79
CA PHE A 28 -10.23 -29.96 57.41
C PHE A 28 -9.09 -29.54 56.46
N PHE A 29 -8.53 -30.52 55.77
CA PHE A 29 -7.68 -30.26 54.58
C PHE A 29 -8.56 -29.65 53.49
N PHE A 30 -8.44 -28.34 53.26
CA PHE A 30 -8.97 -27.70 52.07
C PHE A 30 -8.02 -27.96 50.90
N VAL A 31 -8.37 -28.91 50.04
CA VAL A 31 -7.80 -29.01 48.71
C VAL A 31 -8.39 -27.84 47.88
N CYS A 32 -7.65 -26.76 47.80
CA CYS A 32 -7.94 -25.69 46.81
C CYS A 32 -7.67 -26.24 45.42
N VAL A 33 -8.72 -26.76 44.77
CA VAL A 33 -8.71 -26.96 43.32
C VAL A 33 -8.80 -25.57 42.66
N ALA A 34 -7.66 -24.98 42.32
CA ALA A 34 -7.62 -23.80 41.46
C ALA A 34 -8.05 -24.21 40.07
N LEU A 35 -9.34 -24.05 39.77
CA LEU A 35 -9.84 -24.04 38.38
C LEU A 35 -9.23 -22.87 37.68
N LEU A 36 -8.11 -23.11 36.94
CA LEU A 36 -7.58 -22.22 35.91
C LEU A 36 -8.64 -22.17 34.78
N LEU A 37 -9.57 -21.24 34.89
CA LEU A 37 -10.35 -20.79 33.75
C LEU A 37 -9.38 -20.15 32.72
N GLN A 38 -8.83 -20.97 31.85
CA GLN A 38 -8.26 -20.46 30.60
C GLN A 38 -9.41 -19.79 29.84
N ARG A 39 -9.49 -18.48 29.95
CA ARG A 39 -10.29 -17.70 29.01
C ARG A 39 -9.67 -17.95 27.66
N ALA A 40 -10.28 -18.79 26.83
CA ALA A 40 -10.02 -18.84 25.42
C ALA A 40 -10.25 -17.40 24.91
N VAL A 41 -9.18 -16.72 24.53
CA VAL A 41 -9.28 -15.45 23.80
C VAL A 41 -9.99 -15.84 22.52
N ALA A 42 -11.23 -15.40 22.36
CA ALA A 42 -11.98 -15.64 21.13
C ALA A 42 -11.16 -15.03 19.99
N GLU A 43 -10.69 -15.86 19.09
CA GLU A 43 -9.99 -15.40 17.91
C GLU A 43 -10.91 -14.47 17.11
N SER A 44 -10.38 -13.32 16.70
CA SER A 44 -11.11 -12.40 15.84
C SER A 44 -11.57 -13.12 14.56
N PRO A 45 -12.79 -12.87 14.08
CA PRO A 45 -13.25 -13.45 12.82
C PRO A 45 -12.36 -12.97 11.65
N PRO A 46 -12.29 -13.74 10.55
CA PRO A 46 -11.62 -13.28 9.33
C PRO A 46 -12.30 -12.00 8.82
N THR A 47 -11.49 -11.02 8.40
CA THR A 47 -11.96 -9.77 7.78
C THR A 47 -11.90 -9.87 6.26
N ALA A 48 -10.90 -10.58 5.73
CA ALA A 48 -10.66 -10.70 4.31
C ALA A 48 -11.41 -11.89 3.70
N VAL A 49 -11.89 -11.67 2.48
CA VAL A 49 -12.41 -12.70 1.57
C VAL A 49 -11.42 -12.88 0.44
N GLN A 50 -11.00 -14.12 0.23
CA GLN A 50 -10.15 -14.52 -0.90
C GLN A 50 -10.84 -15.59 -1.72
N THR A 51 -10.65 -15.57 -3.04
CA THR A 51 -10.98 -16.67 -3.94
C THR A 51 -9.70 -17.36 -4.42
N GLY A 52 -9.76 -18.63 -4.83
CA GLY A 52 -8.56 -19.37 -5.22
C GLY A 52 -7.69 -19.77 -4.01
N THR A 53 -6.38 -19.92 -4.24
CA THR A 53 -5.43 -20.32 -3.18
C THR A 53 -5.23 -19.18 -2.18
N SER A 54 -5.51 -19.44 -0.91
CA SER A 54 -5.35 -18.45 0.16
C SER A 54 -3.89 -18.02 0.32
N ARG A 55 -3.63 -16.71 0.37
CA ARG A 55 -2.30 -16.11 0.44
C ARG A 55 -2.20 -15.11 1.57
N ARG A 56 -0.97 -14.85 2.01
CA ARG A 56 -0.71 -13.71 2.88
C ARG A 56 -0.62 -12.44 2.04
N VAL A 57 -1.27 -11.38 2.51
CA VAL A 57 -1.28 -10.06 1.88
C VAL A 57 -0.77 -9.01 2.87
N ILE A 58 0.26 -8.26 2.49
CA ILE A 58 0.66 -7.03 3.17
C ILE A 58 0.18 -5.89 2.28
N ALA A 59 -0.70 -5.05 2.79
CA ALA A 59 -1.25 -3.94 2.01
C ALA A 59 -1.40 -2.68 2.87
N ALA A 60 -1.55 -1.56 2.20
CA ALA A 60 -1.80 -0.29 2.86
C ALA A 60 -2.87 0.52 2.15
N ASP A 61 -3.65 1.26 2.92
CA ASP A 61 -4.79 2.05 2.44
C ASP A 61 -4.67 3.51 2.91
N SER A 62 -4.75 4.43 1.97
CA SER A 62 -4.62 5.87 2.22
C SER A 62 -5.84 6.48 2.92
N SER A 63 -7.04 5.93 2.73
CA SER A 63 -8.27 6.45 3.33
C SER A 63 -8.40 6.08 4.81
N THR A 64 -8.05 4.84 5.16
CA THR A 64 -8.01 4.37 6.55
C THR A 64 -6.68 4.67 7.23
N LYS A 65 -5.65 5.09 6.47
CA LYS A 65 -4.27 5.32 6.94
C LYS A 65 -3.71 4.10 7.67
N THR A 66 -3.98 2.93 7.11
CA THR A 66 -3.68 1.63 7.71
C THR A 66 -2.79 0.81 6.80
N MET A 67 -1.71 0.26 7.35
CA MET A 67 -0.94 -0.83 6.79
C MET A 67 -1.16 -2.08 7.63
N ALA A 68 -1.42 -3.23 7.01
CA ALA A 68 -1.66 -4.48 7.72
C ALA A 68 -1.16 -5.70 6.95
N SER A 69 -0.89 -6.78 7.69
CA SER A 69 -0.73 -8.12 7.13
C SER A 69 -1.99 -8.92 7.41
N ILE A 70 -2.52 -9.52 6.38
CA ILE A 70 -3.63 -10.45 6.42
C ILE A 70 -3.10 -11.84 6.12
N GLY A 71 -3.28 -12.76 7.05
CA GLY A 71 -2.86 -14.16 6.88
C GLY A 71 -3.69 -14.92 5.86
N PRO A 72 -3.25 -16.13 5.44
CA PRO A 72 -4.02 -16.97 4.52
C PRO A 72 -5.40 -17.33 5.03
N ASN A 73 -5.61 -17.33 6.36
CA ASN A 73 -6.90 -17.57 7.01
C ASN A 73 -7.85 -16.35 6.98
N GLY A 74 -7.48 -15.26 6.30
CA GLY A 74 -8.25 -14.02 6.24
C GLY A 74 -8.21 -13.16 7.50
N LYS A 75 -7.37 -13.50 8.49
CA LYS A 75 -7.27 -12.76 9.75
C LYS A 75 -6.13 -11.74 9.71
N VAL A 76 -6.32 -10.62 10.40
CA VAL A 76 -5.26 -9.63 10.60
C VAL A 76 -4.16 -10.22 11.49
N GLU A 77 -2.94 -10.33 10.98
CA GLU A 77 -1.77 -10.77 11.75
C GLU A 77 -1.13 -9.61 12.51
N TRP A 78 -1.06 -8.45 11.88
CA TRP A 78 -0.66 -7.18 12.50
C TRP A 78 -1.23 -6.00 11.72
N LYS A 79 -1.31 -4.86 12.39
CA LYS A 79 -1.84 -3.61 11.86
C LYS A 79 -1.06 -2.42 12.43
N LEU A 80 -0.69 -1.47 11.55
CA LEU A 80 0.05 -0.25 11.89
C LEU A 80 -0.60 0.97 11.22
N PRO A 81 -0.54 2.15 11.84
CA PRO A 81 -0.85 3.40 11.16
C PRO A 81 0.27 3.75 10.17
N CYS A 82 -0.06 4.25 8.97
CA CYS A 82 0.94 4.60 7.95
C CYS A 82 0.78 6.00 7.35
N GLY A 83 -0.34 6.67 7.56
CA GLY A 83 -0.67 7.89 6.82
C GLY A 83 -1.07 7.61 5.37
N PRO A 84 -1.16 8.64 4.51
CA PRO A 84 -1.29 8.44 3.08
C PRO A 84 -0.07 7.71 2.53
N ILE A 85 -0.29 6.79 1.58
CA ILE A 85 0.75 5.89 1.07
C ILE A 85 0.58 5.66 -0.42
N HIS A 86 1.68 5.52 -1.16
CA HIS A 86 1.68 5.17 -2.57
C HIS A 86 2.59 4.00 -2.91
N ASP A 87 3.60 3.72 -2.06
CA ASP A 87 4.56 2.67 -2.35
C ASP A 87 4.95 1.87 -1.10
N LEU A 88 5.12 0.57 -1.27
CA LEU A 88 5.38 -0.42 -0.23
C LEU A 88 6.17 -1.60 -0.81
N HIS A 89 7.29 -1.94 -0.18
CA HIS A 89 8.12 -3.08 -0.55
C HIS A 89 8.37 -4.00 0.65
N LEU A 90 8.26 -5.30 0.45
CA LEU A 90 8.84 -6.30 1.34
C LEU A 90 10.23 -6.62 0.80
N LEU A 91 11.26 -6.35 1.60
CA LEU A 91 12.64 -6.61 1.25
C LEU A 91 13.01 -8.09 1.46
N PRO A 92 14.08 -8.60 0.82
CA PRO A 92 14.49 -10.01 0.94
C PRO A 92 14.78 -10.49 2.36
N ASP A 93 15.19 -9.57 3.25
CA ASP A 93 15.44 -9.81 4.67
C ASP A 93 14.18 -9.78 5.56
N GLY A 94 12.98 -9.58 4.94
CA GLY A 94 11.71 -9.48 5.64
C GLY A 94 11.38 -8.10 6.17
N HIS A 95 12.26 -7.11 5.95
CA HIS A 95 12.01 -5.72 6.29
C HIS A 95 10.93 -5.11 5.37
N ILE A 96 10.25 -4.10 5.87
CA ILE A 96 9.21 -3.38 5.11
C ILE A 96 9.71 -1.96 4.85
N LEU A 97 9.82 -1.60 3.57
CA LEU A 97 10.13 -0.25 3.13
C LEU A 97 8.83 0.39 2.60
N TYR A 98 8.41 1.53 3.17
CA TYR A 98 7.12 2.15 2.82
C TYR A 98 7.16 3.67 2.92
N SER A 99 6.27 4.35 2.20
CA SER A 99 6.08 5.79 2.36
C SER A 99 5.19 6.09 3.57
N GLU A 100 5.70 6.92 4.50
CA GLU A 100 4.94 7.43 5.64
C GLU A 100 4.49 8.87 5.34
N GLY A 101 3.27 9.00 4.85
CA GLY A 101 2.77 10.26 4.31
C GLY A 101 3.50 10.62 3.00
N TRP A 102 3.47 11.90 2.66
CA TRP A 102 3.94 12.37 1.35
C TRP A 102 5.45 12.66 1.26
N THR A 103 6.17 12.69 2.38
CA THR A 103 7.56 13.21 2.36
C THR A 103 8.58 12.31 3.00
N ARG A 104 8.15 11.20 3.58
CA ARG A 104 9.04 10.32 4.35
C ARG A 104 8.96 8.90 3.83
N ILE A 105 10.10 8.22 3.78
CA ILE A 105 10.23 6.78 3.57
C ILE A 105 10.74 6.19 4.87
N VAL A 106 10.21 5.05 5.30
CA VAL A 106 10.60 4.35 6.52
C VAL A 106 10.89 2.89 6.20
N GLU A 107 11.94 2.36 6.77
CA GLU A 107 12.23 0.93 6.79
C GLU A 107 11.96 0.37 8.18
N LEU A 108 11.12 -0.65 8.25
CA LEU A 108 10.82 -1.40 9.47
C LEU A 108 11.54 -2.75 9.44
N ASP A 109 12.07 -3.17 10.59
CA ASP A 109 12.60 -4.53 10.77
C ASP A 109 11.48 -5.58 10.82
N GLU A 110 11.86 -6.86 11.02
CA GLU A 110 10.94 -8.00 11.15
C GLU A 110 10.01 -7.89 12.38
N HIS A 111 10.40 -7.05 13.36
CA HIS A 111 9.57 -6.72 14.53
C HIS A 111 8.76 -5.44 14.35
N ARG A 112 8.77 -4.86 13.14
CA ARG A 112 8.07 -3.62 12.75
C ARG A 112 8.55 -2.38 13.52
N LYS A 113 9.83 -2.36 13.90
CA LYS A 113 10.51 -1.20 14.48
C LYS A 113 11.21 -0.41 13.38
N PRO A 114 11.10 0.94 13.35
CA PRO A 114 11.85 1.76 12.42
C PRO A 114 13.37 1.62 12.64
N ILE A 115 14.10 1.28 11.56
CA ILE A 115 15.55 1.11 11.56
C ILE A 115 16.27 2.05 10.59
N TRP A 116 15.53 2.68 9.68
CA TRP A 116 16.03 3.69 8.77
C TRP A 116 14.89 4.59 8.31
N ASP A 117 15.19 5.85 8.01
CA ASP A 117 14.26 6.75 7.35
C ASP A 117 14.96 7.74 6.42
N TYR A 118 14.21 8.18 5.41
CA TYR A 118 14.52 9.31 4.56
C TYR A 118 13.41 10.35 4.67
N ASN A 119 13.78 11.64 4.77
CA ASN A 119 12.81 12.73 4.78
C ASN A 119 13.18 13.75 3.71
N ALA A 120 12.39 13.83 2.65
CA ALA A 120 12.64 14.69 1.50
C ALA A 120 12.77 16.18 1.88
N LYS A 121 12.02 16.65 2.88
CA LYS A 121 12.11 18.05 3.33
C LYS A 121 13.46 18.42 3.95
N ARG A 122 14.19 17.43 4.49
CA ARG A 122 15.50 17.63 5.11
C ARG A 122 16.67 17.47 4.12
N ASN A 123 16.44 16.88 2.96
CA ASN A 123 17.48 16.52 2.00
C ASN A 123 17.48 17.46 0.77
N GLY A 124 17.91 18.72 0.98
CA GLY A 124 18.08 19.69 -0.10
C GLY A 124 16.80 20.34 -0.61
N ASN A 125 15.65 20.13 0.03
CA ASN A 125 14.35 20.67 -0.38
C ASN A 125 13.77 21.68 0.65
N ALA A 126 14.61 22.30 1.46
CA ALA A 126 14.14 23.31 2.42
C ALA A 126 13.36 24.41 1.70
N GLY A 127 12.12 24.67 2.16
CA GLY A 127 11.24 25.67 1.58
C GLY A 127 10.61 25.31 0.23
N ARG A 128 10.86 24.10 -0.30
CA ARG A 128 10.25 23.63 -1.55
C ARG A 128 9.10 22.65 -1.26
N SER A 129 8.09 22.63 -2.12
CA SER A 129 7.09 21.57 -2.13
C SER A 129 7.70 20.32 -2.73
N VAL A 130 7.62 19.21 -1.99
CA VAL A 130 8.15 17.90 -2.41
C VAL A 130 7.26 16.80 -1.88
N GLU A 131 7.01 15.80 -2.71
CA GLU A 131 6.39 14.53 -2.33
C GLU A 131 7.24 13.37 -2.85
N VAL A 132 7.21 12.23 -2.15
CA VAL A 132 7.89 11.00 -2.50
C VAL A 132 6.84 9.91 -2.72
N HIS A 133 6.67 9.48 -3.96
CA HIS A 133 5.65 8.50 -4.32
C HIS A 133 6.23 7.14 -4.73
N ALA A 134 7.52 7.10 -5.11
CA ALA A 134 8.18 5.87 -5.51
C ALA A 134 9.61 5.82 -4.97
N PHE A 135 10.03 4.61 -4.60
CA PHE A 135 11.39 4.33 -4.14
C PHE A 135 11.70 2.84 -4.34
N GLN A 136 12.96 2.50 -4.34
CA GLN A 136 13.42 1.13 -4.47
C GLN A 136 14.73 0.93 -3.70
N ARG A 137 14.82 -0.11 -2.85
CA ARG A 137 16.10 -0.54 -2.31
C ARG A 137 16.87 -1.27 -3.40
N LEU A 138 18.08 -0.79 -3.68
CA LEU A 138 18.96 -1.37 -4.69
C LEU A 138 19.85 -2.47 -4.09
N PRO A 139 20.40 -3.37 -4.93
CA PRO A 139 21.23 -4.49 -4.44
C PRO A 139 22.50 -4.05 -3.69
N ASP A 140 23.03 -2.86 -3.96
CA ASP A 140 24.19 -2.29 -3.28
C ASP A 140 23.85 -1.63 -1.92
N GLY A 141 22.59 -1.69 -1.51
CA GLY A 141 22.08 -1.10 -0.28
C GLY A 141 21.71 0.38 -0.37
N THR A 142 21.93 1.05 -1.51
CA THR A 142 21.40 2.40 -1.74
C THR A 142 19.90 2.37 -1.93
N THR A 143 19.23 3.51 -1.79
CA THR A 143 17.80 3.65 -2.08
C THR A 143 17.61 4.63 -3.23
N MET A 144 17.03 4.18 -4.33
CA MET A 144 16.48 5.05 -5.35
C MET A 144 15.23 5.72 -4.80
N ILE A 145 15.09 7.02 -4.99
CA ILE A 145 13.95 7.83 -4.49
C ILE A 145 13.54 8.80 -5.58
N VAL A 146 12.24 8.87 -5.85
CA VAL A 146 11.67 9.83 -6.79
C VAL A 146 11.05 10.98 -6.01
N GLU A 147 11.55 12.18 -6.27
CA GLU A 147 11.04 13.42 -5.67
C GLU A 147 10.19 14.19 -6.68
N SER A 148 8.88 14.08 -6.53
CA SER A 148 7.89 14.94 -7.20
C SER A 148 8.00 16.37 -6.70
N GLY A 149 7.70 17.35 -7.54
CA GLY A 149 7.93 18.76 -7.29
C GLY A 149 9.32 19.20 -7.73
N PRO A 150 10.43 18.74 -7.12
CA PRO A 150 11.78 18.91 -7.67
C PRO A 150 11.95 18.28 -9.07
N GLY A 151 11.20 17.20 -9.36
CA GLY A 151 11.25 16.48 -10.64
C GLY A 151 12.61 15.82 -10.83
N ARG A 152 13.00 14.96 -9.90
CA ARG A 152 14.27 14.25 -9.94
C ARG A 152 14.19 12.84 -9.36
N ILE A 153 15.13 11.99 -9.78
CA ILE A 153 15.47 10.75 -9.08
C ILE A 153 16.80 10.98 -8.38
N ILE A 154 16.91 10.50 -7.15
CA ILE A 154 18.16 10.44 -6.40
C ILE A 154 18.42 9.02 -5.93
N GLU A 155 19.69 8.66 -5.79
CA GLU A 155 20.13 7.45 -5.10
C GLU A 155 20.88 7.86 -3.84
N VAL A 156 20.41 7.36 -2.69
CA VAL A 156 20.89 7.77 -1.38
C VAL A 156 21.41 6.55 -0.63
N ALA A 157 22.62 6.63 -0.09
CA ALA A 157 23.17 5.61 0.80
C ALA A 157 22.43 5.60 2.15
N ARG A 158 22.60 4.52 2.94
CA ARG A 158 21.92 4.41 4.25
C ARG A 158 22.31 5.52 5.24
N ASP A 159 23.48 6.12 5.10
CA ASP A 159 23.94 7.25 5.91
C ASP A 159 23.40 8.61 5.43
N GLY A 160 22.55 8.61 4.39
CA GLY A 160 21.98 9.82 3.79
C GLY A 160 22.84 10.47 2.72
N THR A 161 24.03 9.91 2.40
CA THR A 161 24.91 10.47 1.36
C THR A 161 24.28 10.30 -0.03
N LEU A 162 24.14 11.40 -0.78
CA LEU A 162 23.72 11.39 -2.16
C LEU A 162 24.79 10.72 -3.03
N ARG A 163 24.42 9.69 -3.78
CA ARG A 163 25.29 8.93 -4.68
C ARG A 163 25.09 9.28 -6.13
N HIS A 164 23.83 9.50 -6.51
CA HIS A 164 23.47 9.81 -7.88
C HIS A 164 22.22 10.70 -7.93
N GLU A 165 22.10 11.52 -8.97
CA GLU A 165 20.95 12.35 -9.25
C GLU A 165 20.73 12.48 -10.75
N ILE A 166 19.48 12.33 -11.20
CA ILE A 166 19.05 12.70 -12.54
C ILE A 166 17.82 13.61 -12.46
N LYS A 167 17.67 14.48 -13.46
CA LYS A 167 16.46 15.30 -13.63
C LYS A 167 15.45 14.57 -14.48
N LEU A 168 14.17 14.73 -14.12
CA LEU A 168 13.05 14.19 -14.87
C LEU A 168 12.44 15.25 -15.77
N THR A 169 12.05 14.83 -16.98
CA THR A 169 11.21 15.61 -17.89
C THR A 169 9.76 15.51 -17.41
N VAL A 170 9.16 16.64 -17.04
CA VAL A 170 7.78 16.75 -16.62
C VAL A 170 7.13 17.88 -17.39
N ASN A 171 6.08 17.60 -18.16
CA ASN A 171 5.42 18.58 -19.03
C ASN A 171 4.46 19.45 -18.21
N GLU A 172 3.61 18.80 -17.37
CA GLU A 172 2.64 19.48 -16.54
C GLU A 172 3.02 19.31 -15.06
N ARG A 173 3.61 20.33 -14.46
CA ARG A 173 4.06 20.30 -13.06
C ARG A 173 2.89 20.17 -12.07
N SER A 174 3.00 19.18 -11.21
CA SER A 174 2.12 18.97 -10.06
C SER A 174 2.86 18.14 -9.02
N VAL A 175 3.15 18.72 -7.87
CA VAL A 175 3.87 18.02 -6.80
C VAL A 175 3.24 16.67 -6.47
N HIS A 176 1.90 16.59 -6.52
CA HIS A 176 1.17 15.38 -6.20
C HIS A 176 1.10 14.36 -7.33
N SER A 177 1.28 14.76 -8.59
CA SER A 177 1.07 13.87 -9.76
C SER A 177 2.15 13.97 -10.84
N ASP A 178 3.33 14.57 -10.55
CA ASP A 178 4.48 14.55 -11.46
C ASP A 178 4.96 13.11 -11.72
N THR A 179 4.92 12.27 -10.67
CA THR A 179 5.36 10.87 -10.72
C THR A 179 4.51 10.02 -9.77
N ARG A 180 4.31 8.73 -10.09
CA ARG A 180 3.60 7.79 -9.20
C ARG A 180 4.40 6.56 -8.87
N ASN A 181 4.98 5.92 -9.86
CA ASN A 181 5.78 4.72 -9.68
C ASN A 181 7.08 4.86 -10.48
N ALA A 182 8.14 4.25 -9.99
CA ALA A 182 9.40 4.17 -10.70
C ALA A 182 10.16 2.90 -10.34
N GLN A 183 10.96 2.43 -11.29
CA GLN A 183 11.81 1.27 -11.16
C GLN A 183 13.19 1.57 -11.75
N LYS A 184 14.26 1.23 -11.04
CA LYS A 184 15.57 1.08 -11.67
C LYS A 184 15.62 -0.29 -12.33
N THR A 185 15.82 -0.34 -13.63
CA THR A 185 15.85 -1.58 -14.40
C THR A 185 17.19 -2.31 -14.23
N GLU A 186 17.24 -3.58 -14.62
CA GLU A 186 18.50 -4.34 -14.62
C GLU A 186 19.56 -3.74 -15.57
N ALA A 187 19.13 -3.03 -16.61
CA ALA A 187 20.01 -2.29 -17.52
C ALA A 187 20.59 -1.00 -16.91
N GLY A 188 20.17 -0.64 -15.68
CA GLY A 188 20.61 0.57 -14.98
C GLY A 188 19.88 1.85 -15.38
N THR A 189 18.84 1.76 -16.21
CA THR A 189 17.94 2.86 -16.57
C THR A 189 16.84 3.04 -15.52
N TYR A 190 16.07 4.14 -15.61
CA TYR A 190 14.97 4.43 -14.70
C TYR A 190 13.67 4.50 -15.48
N LEU A 191 12.74 3.60 -15.20
CA LEU A 191 11.40 3.59 -15.78
C LEU A 191 10.47 4.33 -14.82
N VAL A 192 9.73 5.34 -15.29
CA VAL A 192 8.93 6.24 -14.48
C VAL A 192 7.53 6.41 -15.07
N ALA A 193 6.50 6.23 -14.25
CA ALA A 193 5.12 6.58 -14.58
C ALA A 193 4.84 8.05 -14.20
N HIS A 194 4.61 8.90 -15.18
CA HIS A 194 4.25 10.31 -15.01
C HIS A 194 2.73 10.46 -15.11
N GLU A 195 2.08 10.50 -13.96
CA GLU A 195 0.62 10.45 -13.87
C GLU A 195 -0.03 11.58 -14.65
N LYS A 196 0.32 12.83 -14.35
CA LYS A 196 -0.33 13.98 -14.95
C LYS A 196 -0.01 14.17 -16.43
N ASP A 197 1.20 13.81 -16.83
CA ASP A 197 1.61 13.82 -18.24
C ASP A 197 0.92 12.71 -19.06
N GLY A 198 0.40 11.65 -18.39
CA GLY A 198 -0.20 10.48 -19.04
C GLY A 198 0.83 9.64 -19.82
N VAL A 199 2.08 9.60 -19.38
CA VAL A 199 3.17 8.98 -20.11
C VAL A 199 4.07 8.15 -19.19
N VAL A 200 4.59 7.03 -19.72
CA VAL A 200 5.70 6.28 -19.11
C VAL A 200 6.98 6.65 -19.84
N ARG A 201 8.00 7.09 -19.09
CA ARG A 201 9.32 7.42 -19.64
C ARG A 201 10.40 6.53 -19.04
N GLU A 202 11.36 6.16 -19.87
CA GLU A 202 12.61 5.52 -19.43
C GLU A 202 13.77 6.49 -19.64
N TYR A 203 14.57 6.65 -18.59
CA TYR A 203 15.70 7.56 -18.55
C TYR A 203 17.00 6.77 -18.44
N ASP A 204 18.05 7.20 -19.14
CA ASP A 204 19.39 6.71 -18.88
C ASP A 204 19.99 7.34 -17.59
N SER A 205 21.20 6.92 -17.24
CA SER A 205 21.89 7.41 -16.04
C SER A 205 22.24 8.90 -16.08
N THR A 206 22.09 9.58 -17.23
CA THR A 206 22.32 11.02 -17.38
C THR A 206 21.03 11.84 -17.27
N GLY A 207 19.86 11.17 -17.21
CA GLY A 207 18.54 11.78 -17.22
C GLY A 207 17.99 12.06 -18.62
N LYS A 208 18.62 11.52 -19.68
CA LYS A 208 18.09 11.59 -21.04
C LYS A 208 16.96 10.55 -21.20
N VAL A 209 15.83 10.96 -21.76
CA VAL A 209 14.76 10.05 -22.15
C VAL A 209 15.24 9.17 -23.31
N VAL A 210 15.22 7.85 -23.11
CA VAL A 210 15.62 6.85 -24.11
C VAL A 210 14.44 6.07 -24.67
N TRP A 211 13.31 6.07 -23.96
CA TRP A 211 12.04 5.49 -24.41
C TRP A 211 10.89 6.22 -23.72
N GLU A 212 9.75 6.35 -24.40
CA GLU A 212 8.52 6.85 -23.79
C GLU A 212 7.29 6.23 -24.46
N PHE A 213 6.19 6.14 -23.72
CA PHE A 213 4.92 5.61 -24.19
C PHE A 213 3.77 6.45 -23.63
N ASP A 214 3.03 7.11 -24.54
CA ASP A 214 1.81 7.84 -24.18
C ASP A 214 0.67 6.85 -23.93
N VAL A 215 0.01 6.97 -22.78
CA VAL A 215 -1.13 6.10 -22.46
C VAL A 215 -2.32 6.43 -23.35
N PRO A 216 -2.81 5.49 -24.17
CA PRO A 216 -3.85 5.78 -25.13
C PRO A 216 -5.22 5.95 -24.44
N LEU A 217 -6.01 6.92 -24.90
CA LEU A 217 -7.38 7.12 -24.48
C LEU A 217 -8.39 6.21 -25.24
N PHE A 218 -7.93 5.47 -26.26
CA PHE A 218 -8.78 4.61 -27.10
C PHE A 218 -10.05 5.32 -27.61
N ASP A 219 -9.87 6.57 -28.07
CA ASP A 219 -10.93 7.48 -28.59
C ASP A 219 -12.05 7.79 -27.58
N LYS A 220 -11.84 7.54 -26.29
CA LYS A 220 -12.79 7.87 -25.21
C LYS A 220 -12.51 9.26 -24.64
N PRO A 221 -13.54 10.07 -24.34
CA PRO A 221 -13.33 11.38 -23.71
C PRO A 221 -12.88 11.24 -22.25
N LYS A 222 -11.99 12.13 -21.80
CA LYS A 222 -11.60 12.21 -20.37
C LYS A 222 -12.79 12.62 -19.51
N LYS A 223 -12.93 11.98 -18.35
CA LYS A 223 -13.96 12.26 -17.35
C LYS A 223 -13.33 12.24 -15.96
N GLY A 224 -13.43 13.35 -15.24
CA GLY A 224 -12.87 13.47 -13.87
C GLY A 224 -13.56 12.55 -12.87
N GLY A 225 -12.87 12.29 -11.75
CA GLY A 225 -13.30 11.41 -10.67
C GLY A 225 -12.22 10.42 -10.27
N HIS A 226 -12.53 9.52 -9.32
CA HIS A 226 -11.61 8.49 -8.84
C HIS A 226 -12.18 7.07 -8.93
N GLY A 227 -13.48 6.91 -9.10
CA GLY A 227 -14.14 5.60 -9.23
C GLY A 227 -14.16 5.10 -10.67
N SER A 228 -14.90 4.03 -10.88
CA SER A 228 -15.07 3.37 -12.18
C SER A 228 -15.80 4.24 -13.22
N GLU A 229 -16.42 5.33 -12.80
CA GLU A 229 -17.10 6.32 -13.66
C GLU A 229 -16.13 7.35 -14.27
N ALA A 230 -14.94 7.53 -13.69
CA ALA A 230 -13.90 8.40 -14.23
C ALA A 230 -13.25 7.77 -15.47
N PHE A 231 -12.51 8.53 -16.25
CA PHE A 231 -11.69 8.01 -17.33
C PHE A 231 -10.63 9.03 -17.74
N GLY A 232 -9.42 8.54 -18.03
CA GLY A 232 -8.31 9.39 -18.46
C GLY A 232 -7.04 8.59 -18.75
N ASP A 233 -5.94 9.31 -18.89
CA ASP A 233 -4.60 8.78 -19.16
C ASP A 233 -3.65 8.92 -17.96
N GLN A 234 -4.19 9.14 -16.76
CA GLN A 234 -3.40 9.30 -15.54
C GLN A 234 -2.74 7.97 -15.14
N VAL A 235 -1.63 7.65 -15.80
CA VAL A 235 -0.87 6.40 -15.56
C VAL A 235 -0.34 6.33 -14.13
N TYR A 236 -0.42 5.14 -13.54
CA TYR A 236 -0.04 4.99 -12.14
C TYR A 236 1.21 4.13 -11.94
N SER A 237 1.38 3.05 -12.68
CA SER A 237 2.53 2.15 -12.51
C SER A 237 3.06 1.63 -13.84
N ALA A 238 4.36 1.34 -13.86
CA ALA A 238 5.03 0.70 -14.97
C ALA A 238 6.15 -0.20 -14.46
N VAL A 239 6.24 -1.42 -15.01
CA VAL A 239 7.24 -2.42 -14.64
C VAL A 239 7.88 -2.99 -15.90
N ARG A 240 9.23 -2.96 -15.99
CA ARG A 240 9.98 -3.62 -17.05
C ARG A 240 9.99 -5.13 -16.80
N LEU A 241 9.51 -5.90 -17.76
CA LEU A 241 9.52 -7.35 -17.73
C LEU A 241 10.84 -7.94 -18.22
N ALA A 242 11.15 -9.16 -17.83
CA ALA A 242 12.34 -9.88 -18.34
C ALA A 242 12.32 -10.10 -19.85
N SER A 243 11.14 -10.07 -20.48
CA SER A 243 11.00 -10.08 -21.96
C SER A 243 11.49 -8.82 -22.65
N GLY A 244 11.72 -7.74 -21.91
CA GLY A 244 11.95 -6.40 -22.44
C GLY A 244 10.67 -5.56 -22.59
N ASN A 245 9.49 -6.17 -22.54
CA ASN A 245 8.22 -5.46 -22.58
C ASN A 245 8.01 -4.65 -21.30
N THR A 246 7.11 -3.68 -21.33
CA THR A 246 6.67 -2.89 -20.18
C THR A 246 5.23 -3.21 -19.83
N LEU A 247 5.00 -3.63 -18.59
CA LEU A 247 3.65 -3.80 -18.04
C LEU A 247 3.22 -2.49 -17.38
N ILE A 248 2.05 -1.96 -17.75
CA ILE A 248 1.57 -0.64 -17.36
C ILE A 248 0.20 -0.75 -16.70
N GLY A 249 0.06 -0.19 -15.49
CA GLY A 249 -1.22 0.07 -14.84
C GLY A 249 -1.66 1.50 -15.14
N THR A 250 -2.75 1.65 -15.89
CA THR A 250 -3.12 2.94 -16.48
C THR A 250 -3.89 3.85 -15.52
N GLY A 251 -3.93 3.55 -14.21
CA GLY A 251 -4.67 4.38 -13.24
C GLY A 251 -6.13 4.54 -13.65
N ASN A 252 -6.58 5.78 -13.90
CA ASN A 252 -7.95 6.07 -14.33
C ASN A 252 -8.26 5.73 -15.80
N GLY A 253 -7.33 5.11 -16.53
CA GLY A 253 -7.59 4.45 -17.81
C GLY A 253 -8.23 3.07 -17.64
N HIS A 254 -8.35 2.59 -16.40
CA HIS A 254 -9.02 1.35 -16.01
C HIS A 254 -8.51 0.10 -16.74
N SER A 255 -7.23 0.06 -17.05
CA SER A 255 -6.67 -1.02 -17.85
C SER A 255 -5.26 -1.41 -17.40
N VAL A 256 -4.85 -2.61 -17.82
CA VAL A 256 -3.47 -3.06 -17.79
C VAL A 256 -3.01 -3.26 -19.23
N LEU A 257 -1.84 -2.74 -19.57
CA LEU A 257 -1.26 -2.88 -20.90
C LEU A 257 0.11 -3.58 -20.80
N GLU A 258 0.42 -4.47 -21.73
CA GLU A 258 1.78 -4.93 -21.97
C GLU A 258 2.22 -4.38 -23.31
N VAL A 259 3.33 -3.61 -23.28
CA VAL A 259 3.82 -2.81 -24.41
C VAL A 259 5.24 -3.24 -24.76
N THR A 260 5.53 -3.47 -26.04
CA THR A 260 6.87 -3.83 -26.53
C THR A 260 7.81 -2.63 -26.50
N PRO A 261 9.15 -2.83 -26.65
CA PRO A 261 10.09 -1.73 -26.85
C PRO A 261 9.74 -0.85 -28.07
N GLU A 262 9.10 -1.42 -29.11
CA GLU A 262 8.63 -0.74 -30.32
C GLU A 262 7.30 0.00 -30.11
N LYS A 263 6.78 0.02 -28.86
CA LYS A 263 5.54 0.70 -28.45
C LYS A 263 4.25 0.03 -28.95
N GLU A 264 4.29 -1.24 -29.29
CA GLU A 264 3.10 -2.02 -29.65
C GLU A 264 2.43 -2.61 -28.42
N ILE A 265 1.11 -2.49 -28.30
CA ILE A 265 0.33 -3.14 -27.24
C ILE A 265 0.11 -4.59 -27.66
N VAL A 266 0.77 -5.53 -26.99
CA VAL A 266 0.70 -6.97 -27.32
C VAL A 266 -0.27 -7.74 -26.42
N TRP A 267 -0.65 -7.17 -25.28
CA TRP A 267 -1.65 -7.71 -24.36
C TRP A 267 -2.30 -6.58 -23.57
N LYS A 268 -3.59 -6.70 -23.27
CA LYS A 268 -4.32 -5.72 -22.45
C LYS A 268 -5.47 -6.34 -21.67
N ILE A 269 -5.82 -5.75 -20.56
CA ILE A 269 -7.10 -5.94 -19.87
C ILE A 269 -7.78 -4.58 -19.85
N GLU A 270 -9.02 -4.48 -20.29
CA GLU A 270 -9.85 -3.28 -20.22
C GLU A 270 -10.87 -3.38 -19.07
N GLN A 271 -11.54 -2.30 -18.78
CA GLN A 271 -12.38 -2.10 -17.60
C GLN A 271 -13.37 -3.22 -17.31
N HIS A 272 -13.95 -3.84 -18.33
CA HIS A 272 -15.02 -4.84 -18.24
C HIS A 272 -14.63 -6.21 -18.82
N ASP A 273 -13.36 -6.45 -19.09
CA ASP A 273 -12.89 -7.72 -19.68
C ASP A 273 -12.99 -8.89 -18.70
N LEU A 274 -12.99 -8.62 -17.39
CA LEU A 274 -13.01 -9.66 -16.37
C LEU A 274 -14.45 -9.93 -15.89
N PRO A 275 -14.94 -11.17 -15.94
CA PRO A 275 -16.33 -11.51 -15.60
C PRO A 275 -16.71 -11.07 -14.17
N GLY A 276 -17.73 -10.21 -14.04
CA GLY A 276 -18.24 -9.72 -12.76
C GLY A 276 -17.33 -8.71 -12.05
N ILE A 277 -16.21 -8.31 -12.66
CA ILE A 277 -15.27 -7.34 -12.11
C ILE A 277 -15.25 -6.09 -12.97
N VAL A 278 -15.33 -4.93 -12.31
CA VAL A 278 -15.15 -3.62 -12.93
C VAL A 278 -13.85 -3.02 -12.43
N LEU A 279 -12.92 -2.75 -13.35
CA LEU A 279 -11.70 -2.05 -12.99
C LEU A 279 -11.99 -0.55 -12.79
N ALA A 280 -11.36 0.02 -11.77
CA ALA A 280 -11.40 1.45 -11.51
C ALA A 280 -9.97 2.01 -11.64
N TRP A 281 -9.36 2.43 -10.54
CA TRP A 281 -7.99 2.98 -10.59
C TRP A 281 -6.96 1.85 -10.47
N VAL A 282 -6.37 1.41 -11.58
CA VAL A 282 -5.32 0.36 -11.56
C VAL A 282 -4.01 0.99 -11.13
N THR A 283 -3.65 0.80 -9.86
CA THR A 283 -2.53 1.51 -9.21
C THR A 283 -1.23 0.72 -9.17
N GLN A 284 -1.29 -0.59 -9.16
CA GLN A 284 -0.12 -1.45 -9.15
C GLN A 284 -0.32 -2.63 -10.09
N VAL A 285 0.73 -2.99 -10.78
CA VAL A 285 0.78 -4.20 -11.62
C VAL A 285 2.08 -4.95 -11.40
N SER A 286 2.04 -6.26 -11.46
CA SER A 286 3.23 -7.11 -11.47
C SER A 286 3.00 -8.39 -12.25
N ARG A 287 4.07 -8.91 -12.88
CA ARG A 287 4.08 -10.22 -13.52
C ARG A 287 4.64 -11.24 -12.53
N LEU A 288 3.87 -12.25 -12.21
CA LEU A 288 4.27 -13.31 -11.31
C LEU A 288 5.14 -14.36 -12.04
N LYS A 289 5.89 -15.17 -11.29
CA LYS A 289 6.76 -16.22 -11.85
C LYS A 289 6.01 -17.28 -12.67
N ASN A 290 4.73 -17.50 -12.37
CA ASN A 290 3.86 -18.42 -13.12
C ASN A 290 3.32 -17.81 -14.43
N GLY A 291 3.69 -16.57 -14.77
CA GLY A 291 3.22 -15.84 -15.94
C GLY A 291 1.94 -15.06 -15.74
N ASN A 292 1.25 -15.21 -14.61
CA ASN A 292 0.04 -14.47 -14.30
C ASN A 292 0.35 -12.99 -13.99
N THR A 293 -0.65 -12.14 -14.14
CA THR A 293 -0.59 -10.72 -13.80
C THR A 293 -1.37 -10.46 -12.52
N LEU A 294 -0.71 -9.86 -11.54
CA LEU A 294 -1.35 -9.30 -10.36
C LEU A 294 -1.61 -7.83 -10.59
N LEU A 295 -2.79 -7.35 -10.21
CA LEU A 295 -3.15 -5.93 -10.28
C LEU A 295 -3.92 -5.49 -9.04
N VAL A 296 -3.74 -4.22 -8.66
CA VAL A 296 -4.48 -3.55 -7.58
C VAL A 296 -5.54 -2.66 -8.18
N ASN A 297 -6.80 -2.88 -7.76
CA ASN A 297 -8.02 -2.23 -8.25
C ASN A 297 -8.51 -1.20 -7.22
N CYS A 298 -7.79 -0.10 -7.10
CA CYS A 298 -8.10 0.98 -6.16
C CYS A 298 -9.39 1.72 -6.55
N HIS A 299 -10.13 2.26 -5.60
CA HIS A 299 -11.38 3.04 -5.81
C HIS A 299 -12.53 2.30 -6.50
N ALA A 300 -12.47 0.97 -6.59
CA ALA A 300 -13.52 0.19 -7.26
C ALA A 300 -14.81 0.00 -6.44
N GLY A 301 -14.78 0.35 -5.15
CA GLY A 301 -15.91 0.19 -4.24
C GLY A 301 -15.99 -1.20 -3.58
N PRO A 302 -16.81 -1.34 -2.53
CA PRO A 302 -16.83 -2.53 -1.68
C PRO A 302 -17.38 -3.78 -2.35
N GLU A 303 -18.06 -3.64 -3.47
CA GLU A 303 -18.57 -4.78 -4.23
C GLU A 303 -17.50 -5.44 -5.10
N GLN A 304 -16.37 -4.75 -5.35
CA GLN A 304 -15.30 -5.20 -6.21
C GLN A 304 -14.08 -5.70 -5.42
N PRO A 305 -13.29 -6.65 -5.96
CA PRO A 305 -12.03 -7.02 -5.34
C PRO A 305 -11.02 -5.88 -5.41
N GLN A 306 -10.21 -5.76 -4.35
CA GLN A 306 -9.13 -4.77 -4.26
C GLN A 306 -7.85 -5.25 -4.94
N ILE A 307 -7.62 -6.57 -4.97
CA ILE A 307 -6.47 -7.17 -5.65
C ILE A 307 -6.97 -8.34 -6.48
N ILE A 308 -6.41 -8.50 -7.69
CA ILE A 308 -6.86 -9.49 -8.67
C ILE A 308 -5.63 -10.14 -9.29
N GLU A 309 -5.64 -11.47 -9.46
CA GLU A 309 -4.69 -12.20 -10.29
C GLU A 309 -5.40 -12.82 -11.49
N VAL A 310 -4.80 -12.63 -12.66
CA VAL A 310 -5.32 -13.14 -13.92
C VAL A 310 -4.23 -13.90 -14.67
N THR A 311 -4.64 -14.95 -15.41
CA THR A 311 -3.76 -15.66 -16.35
C THR A 311 -3.48 -14.81 -17.60
N PRO A 312 -2.51 -15.20 -18.44
CA PRO A 312 -2.31 -14.59 -19.77
C PRO A 312 -3.57 -14.58 -20.63
N GLU A 313 -4.45 -15.59 -20.48
CA GLU A 313 -5.74 -15.72 -21.17
C GLU A 313 -6.87 -14.92 -20.50
N LYS A 314 -6.51 -14.05 -19.53
CA LYS A 314 -7.43 -13.19 -18.77
C LYS A 314 -8.43 -13.95 -17.88
N GLN A 315 -8.10 -15.16 -17.44
CA GLN A 315 -8.92 -15.89 -16.47
C GLN A 315 -8.57 -15.38 -15.07
N VAL A 316 -9.58 -14.98 -14.28
CA VAL A 316 -9.40 -14.61 -12.87
C VAL A 316 -9.15 -15.90 -12.07
N VAL A 317 -7.98 -16.01 -11.45
CA VAL A 317 -7.58 -17.19 -10.66
C VAL A 317 -7.50 -16.92 -9.18
N TRP A 318 -7.40 -15.64 -8.79
CA TRP A 318 -7.39 -15.24 -7.39
C TRP A 318 -7.90 -13.81 -7.23
N THR A 319 -8.60 -13.56 -6.12
CA THR A 319 -9.01 -12.21 -5.72
C THR A 319 -8.87 -12.03 -4.21
N PHE A 320 -8.69 -10.78 -3.79
CA PHE A 320 -8.66 -10.37 -2.39
C PHE A 320 -9.58 -9.17 -2.16
N LYS A 321 -10.35 -9.21 -1.07
CA LYS A 321 -11.22 -8.12 -0.61
C LYS A 321 -11.27 -8.06 0.90
N ASP A 322 -10.95 -6.91 1.50
CA ASP A 322 -11.05 -6.65 2.94
C ASP A 322 -11.37 -5.18 3.23
N PHE A 323 -12.63 -4.81 3.13
CA PHE A 323 -13.10 -3.45 3.44
C PHE A 323 -13.34 -3.20 4.94
N GLN A 324 -13.07 -4.18 5.82
CA GLN A 324 -13.08 -3.96 7.26
C GLN A 324 -11.73 -3.44 7.76
N THR A 325 -10.64 -3.93 7.17
CA THR A 325 -9.27 -3.51 7.50
C THR A 325 -8.83 -2.32 6.66
N PHE A 326 -9.09 -2.38 5.36
CA PHE A 326 -8.75 -1.35 4.38
C PHE A 326 -10.02 -0.63 3.90
N GLY A 327 -9.87 0.55 3.33
CA GLY A 327 -10.95 1.29 2.72
C GLY A 327 -10.95 1.17 1.19
N ASN A 328 -11.48 2.20 0.55
CA ASN A 328 -11.58 2.27 -0.91
C ASN A 328 -10.34 2.89 -1.59
N SER A 329 -9.27 3.17 -0.84
CA SER A 329 -8.04 3.78 -1.36
C SER A 329 -6.82 2.94 -1.02
N LEU A 330 -6.85 1.65 -1.44
CA LEU A 330 -5.75 0.71 -1.33
C LEU A 330 -4.92 0.76 -2.62
N PRO A 331 -3.79 1.52 -2.66
CA PRO A 331 -3.01 1.70 -3.88
C PRO A 331 -1.93 0.65 -4.06
N VAL A 332 -1.53 -0.06 -3.01
CA VAL A 332 -0.34 -0.91 -3.01
C VAL A 332 -0.52 -2.14 -2.14
N ALA A 333 0.00 -3.26 -2.63
CA ALA A 333 0.01 -4.54 -1.91
C ALA A 333 1.21 -5.41 -2.29
N VAL A 334 1.66 -6.21 -1.33
CA VAL A 334 2.59 -7.32 -1.53
C VAL A 334 1.82 -8.62 -1.25
N VAL A 335 1.76 -9.49 -2.23
CA VAL A 335 1.10 -10.81 -2.11
C VAL A 335 2.19 -11.86 -2.02
N LEU A 336 2.14 -12.67 -0.97
CA LEU A 336 3.10 -13.73 -0.70
C LEU A 336 2.45 -15.07 -1.01
N ASP A 337 3.13 -15.86 -1.84
CA ASP A 337 2.73 -17.25 -2.08
C ASP A 337 2.83 -18.07 -0.79
N PRO A 338 1.99 -19.11 -0.65
CA PRO A 338 1.97 -19.99 0.51
C PRO A 338 3.32 -20.65 0.80
#